data_7228ccc26b7da013c2d90ae0bc72b263
#
_entry.id   7228ccc26b7da013c2d90ae0bc72b263
#
_cell.length_a   1.000
_cell.length_b   1.000
_cell.length_c   1.000
_cell.angle_alpha   90.00
_cell.angle_beta   90.00
_cell.angle_gamma   90.00
#
_symmetry.space_group_name_H-M   'P 1'
#
loop_
_entity.id
_entity.type
_entity.pdbx_description
1 polymer ?
#
loop_
_entity_poly.entity_id
_entity_poly.type
_entity_poly.pdbx_seq_one_letter_code
_entity_poly.pdbx_strand_id
1 'polypeptide(L)'
;WCLLSEKTERTPCPFGEVVLAARIEQGVSRYRLAKLIGRTPQQLAKLEKGENEPVLSTIVVIAHALEIDPCILFRKTVELMPSIPEIEEPEGSREQP
;
A
#
# COMPACT_ATOMS: atom_id res chain seq x y z
N TRP A 1 -22.22 9.48 -0.39
CA TRP A 1 -20.91 8.90 -0.60
C TRP A 1 -19.93 9.26 0.49
N CYS A 2 -19.93 10.52 0.89
CA CYS A 2 -19.07 10.90 2.01
C CYS A 2 -19.43 10.16 3.27
N LEU A 3 -20.72 9.89 3.44
CA LEU A 3 -21.14 9.16 4.60
C LEU A 3 -20.55 7.78 4.65
N LEU A 4 -20.41 7.18 3.50
CA LEU A 4 -19.80 5.87 3.45
C LEU A 4 -18.36 5.92 3.91
N SER A 5 -17.65 6.94 3.47
CA SER A 5 -16.25 7.01 3.84
C SER A 5 -16.10 7.28 5.33
N GLU A 6 -17.10 7.88 5.96
CA GLU A 6 -17.02 8.11 7.38
C GLU A 6 -17.41 6.93 8.19
N LYS A 7 -18.40 6.20 7.70
CA LYS A 7 -18.92 5.10 8.47
C LYS A 7 -18.25 3.80 8.16
N THR A 8 -17.95 3.61 6.92
CA THR A 8 -17.37 2.36 6.48
C THR A 8 -15.91 2.38 6.76
N GLU A 9 -15.47 1.42 7.50
CA GLU A 9 -14.08 1.32 7.77
C GLU A 9 -13.41 0.73 6.56
N ARG A 10 -12.47 1.47 6.04
CA ARG A 10 -11.72 0.98 4.90
C ARG A 10 -10.84 -0.14 5.36
N THR A 11 -10.69 -1.13 4.51
CA THR A 11 -9.72 -2.17 4.77
C THR A 11 -8.35 -1.52 4.83
N PRO A 12 -7.66 -1.63 5.94
CA PRO A 12 -6.35 -1.00 6.03
C PRO A 12 -5.38 -1.62 5.06
N CYS A 13 -4.53 -0.78 4.51
CA CYS A 13 -3.52 -1.24 3.58
C CYS A 13 -2.17 -1.16 4.27
N PRO A 14 -1.57 -2.27 4.65
CA PRO A 14 -0.32 -2.24 5.40
C PRO A 14 0.90 -2.07 4.54
N PHE A 15 0.74 -1.64 3.30
CA PHE A 15 1.87 -1.46 2.42
C PHE A 15 2.91 -0.52 3.02
N GLY A 16 2.46 0.52 3.72
CA GLY A 16 3.39 1.44 4.36
C GLY A 16 4.27 0.75 5.37
N GLU A 17 3.70 -0.17 6.14
CA GLU A 17 4.47 -0.92 7.12
C GLU A 17 5.49 -1.82 6.43
N VAL A 18 5.11 -2.42 5.31
CA VAL A 18 6.02 -3.27 4.57
C VAL A 18 7.19 -2.45 4.04
N VAL A 19 6.91 -1.27 3.52
CA VAL A 19 7.96 -0.39 3.01
C VAL A 19 8.88 0.04 4.14
N LEU A 20 8.30 0.40 5.27
CA LEU A 20 9.09 0.84 6.42
C LEU A 20 10.02 -0.27 6.89
N ALA A 21 9.50 -1.47 7.02
CA ALA A 21 10.30 -2.60 7.46
C ALA A 21 11.42 -2.90 6.48
N ALA A 22 11.11 -2.90 5.20
CA ALA A 22 12.12 -3.19 4.18
C ALA A 22 13.20 -2.12 4.18
N ARG A 23 12.79 -0.87 4.33
CA ARG A 23 13.73 0.23 4.34
C ARG A 23 14.68 0.13 5.51
N ILE A 24 14.14 -0.14 6.67
CA ILE A 24 14.95 -0.26 7.88
C ILE A 24 15.89 -1.45 7.77
N GLU A 25 15.39 -2.54 7.24
CA GLU A 25 16.20 -3.73 7.09
C GLU A 25 17.40 -3.47 6.19
N GLN A 26 17.24 -2.64 5.19
CA GLN A 26 18.33 -2.34 4.28
C GLN A 26 19.15 -1.14 4.72
N GLY A 27 18.74 -0.49 5.80
CA GLY A 27 19.49 0.66 6.28
C GLY A 27 19.34 1.91 5.43
N VAL A 28 18.24 2.01 4.69
CA VAL A 28 18.00 3.16 3.82
C VAL A 28 17.16 4.17 4.58
N SER A 29 17.62 5.43 4.58
CA SER A 29 16.88 6.47 5.27
C SER A 29 15.63 6.86 4.49
N ARG A 30 14.68 7.44 5.21
CA ARG A 30 13.47 7.92 4.56
C ARG A 30 13.81 8.98 3.50
N TYR A 31 14.73 9.86 3.85
CA TYR A 31 15.13 10.91 2.93
C TYR A 31 15.70 10.32 1.64
N ARG A 32 16.54 9.31 1.78
CA ARG A 32 17.17 8.71 0.62
C ARG A 32 16.15 7.98 -0.25
N LEU A 33 15.26 7.22 0.37
CA LEU A 33 14.25 6.52 -0.41
C LEU A 33 13.35 7.51 -1.13
N ALA A 34 12.92 8.56 -0.43
CA ALA A 34 12.06 9.56 -1.05
C ALA A 34 12.75 10.18 -2.26
N LYS A 35 14.03 10.47 -2.12
CA LYS A 35 14.78 11.05 -3.22
C LYS A 35 14.86 10.09 -4.39
N LEU A 36 15.05 8.83 -4.11
CA LEU A 36 15.16 7.83 -5.18
C LEU A 36 13.87 7.68 -5.96
N ILE A 37 12.73 7.82 -5.29
CA ILE A 37 11.47 7.65 -5.96
C ILE A 37 10.85 8.97 -6.42
N GLY A 38 11.57 10.09 -6.23
CA GLY A 38 11.09 11.37 -6.72
C GLY A 38 9.98 11.96 -5.88
N ARG A 39 9.97 11.66 -4.60
CA ARG A 39 8.96 12.18 -3.69
C ARG A 39 9.61 12.92 -2.54
N THR A 40 8.81 13.65 -1.78
CA THR A 40 9.35 14.33 -0.60
C THR A 40 9.32 13.36 0.58
N PRO A 41 10.21 13.60 1.57
CA PRO A 41 10.16 12.76 2.76
C PRO A 41 8.82 12.81 3.48
N GLN A 42 8.14 13.95 3.40
CA GLN A 42 6.82 14.07 4.03
C GLN A 42 5.80 13.17 3.34
N GLN A 43 5.86 13.10 2.01
CA GLN A 43 4.97 12.24 1.28
C GLN A 43 5.23 10.77 1.61
N LEU A 44 6.48 10.41 1.71
CA LEU A 44 6.83 9.05 2.07
C LEU A 44 6.41 8.73 3.50
N ALA A 45 6.56 9.69 4.39
CA ALA A 45 6.14 9.49 5.77
C ALA A 45 4.65 9.19 5.86
N LYS A 46 3.85 9.91 5.07
CA LYS A 46 2.41 9.67 5.06
C LYS A 46 2.09 8.30 4.53
N LEU A 47 2.82 7.87 3.51
CA LEU A 47 2.62 6.54 2.97
C LEU A 47 2.97 5.48 4.02
N GLU A 48 4.07 5.66 4.71
CA GLU A 48 4.50 4.68 5.71
C GLU A 48 3.55 4.62 6.90
N LYS A 49 2.87 5.72 7.18
CA LYS A 49 1.90 5.73 8.26
C LYS A 49 0.55 5.18 7.85
N GLY A 50 0.37 4.94 6.56
CA GLY A 50 -0.91 4.45 6.09
C GLY A 50 -1.93 5.52 5.82
N GLU A 51 -1.52 6.79 5.81
CA GLU A 51 -2.45 7.87 5.55
C GLU A 51 -2.82 7.99 4.09
N ASN A 52 -1.92 7.56 3.22
CA ASN A 52 -2.16 7.56 1.79
C ASN A 52 -2.01 6.16 1.26
N GLU A 53 -2.83 5.82 0.30
CA GLU A 53 -2.68 4.53 -0.35
C GLU A 53 -1.82 4.70 -1.59
N PRO A 54 -0.90 3.77 -1.83
CA PRO A 54 -0.06 3.88 -3.01
C PRO A 54 -0.82 3.49 -4.26
N VAL A 55 -0.49 4.14 -5.36
CA VAL A 55 -0.96 3.65 -6.64
C VAL A 55 -0.01 2.55 -7.09
N LEU A 56 -0.45 1.75 -8.04
CA LEU A 56 0.33 0.60 -8.45
C LEU A 56 1.73 0.99 -8.93
N SER A 57 1.84 2.06 -9.67
CA SER A 57 3.14 2.48 -10.16
C SER A 57 4.08 2.86 -9.02
N THR A 58 3.53 3.42 -7.96
CA THR A 58 4.34 3.77 -6.80
C THR A 58 4.91 2.52 -6.15
N ILE A 59 4.12 1.46 -6.09
CA ILE A 59 4.60 0.21 -5.54
C ILE A 59 5.79 -0.31 -6.35
N VAL A 60 5.67 -0.29 -7.66
CA VAL A 60 6.73 -0.76 -8.53
C VAL A 60 7.99 0.08 -8.36
N VAL A 61 7.82 1.39 -8.30
CA VAL A 61 8.97 2.29 -8.16
C VAL A 61 9.69 2.07 -6.84
N ILE A 62 8.92 1.92 -5.76
CA ILE A 62 9.52 1.69 -4.46
C ILE A 62 10.27 0.35 -4.44
N ALA A 63 9.65 -0.67 -5.01
CA ALA A 63 10.28 -1.98 -5.06
C ALA A 63 11.60 -1.90 -5.82
N HIS A 64 11.59 -1.17 -6.93
CA HIS A 64 12.79 -1.02 -7.73
C HIS A 64 13.87 -0.28 -6.95
N ALA A 65 13.49 0.76 -6.23
CA ALA A 65 14.44 1.55 -5.46
C ALA A 65 15.06 0.73 -4.33
N LEU A 66 14.28 -0.18 -3.75
CA LEU A 66 14.78 -1.05 -2.69
C LEU A 66 15.36 -2.33 -3.22
N GLU A 67 15.35 -2.51 -4.54
CA GLU A 67 15.87 -3.71 -5.19
C GLU A 67 15.19 -4.97 -4.70
N ILE A 68 13.87 -4.89 -4.54
CA ILE A 68 13.04 -6.00 -4.14
C ILE A 68 12.05 -6.25 -5.26
N ASP A 69 11.73 -7.53 -5.47
CA ASP A 69 10.71 -7.89 -6.44
C ASP A 69 9.37 -7.29 -5.99
N PRO A 70 8.70 -6.52 -6.87
CA PRO A 70 7.42 -5.94 -6.49
C PRO A 70 6.40 -6.99 -6.04
N CYS A 71 6.48 -8.18 -6.60
CA CYS A 71 5.55 -9.25 -6.21
C CYS A 71 5.76 -9.66 -4.76
N ILE A 72 7.00 -9.59 -4.29
CA ILE A 72 7.28 -9.91 -2.89
C ILE A 72 6.70 -8.85 -1.98
N LEU A 73 6.85 -7.59 -2.35
CA LEU A 73 6.26 -6.52 -1.57
C LEU A 73 4.74 -6.65 -1.52
N PHE A 74 4.15 -6.97 -2.65
CA PHE A 74 2.71 -7.13 -2.72
C PHE A 74 2.26 -8.30 -1.85
N ARG A 75 2.97 -9.41 -1.91
CA ARG A 75 2.63 -10.57 -1.11
C ARG A 75 2.70 -10.27 0.38
N LYS A 76 3.76 -9.59 0.79
CA LYS A 76 3.89 -9.25 2.21
C LYS A 76 2.77 -8.34 2.66
N THR A 77 2.35 -7.43 1.79
CA THR A 77 1.24 -6.56 2.11
C THR A 77 -0.03 -7.36 2.31
N VAL A 78 -0.29 -8.30 1.42
CA VAL A 78 -1.48 -9.13 1.53
C VAL A 78 -1.46 -9.95 2.81
N GLU A 79 -0.29 -10.47 3.16
CA GLU A 79 -0.16 -11.30 4.35
C GLU A 79 -0.43 -10.51 5.63
N LEU A 80 -0.15 -9.22 5.61
CA LEU A 80 -0.38 -8.40 6.79
C LEU A 80 -1.79 -7.84 6.86
N MET A 81 -2.53 -7.93 5.77
CA MET A 81 -3.88 -7.40 5.77
C MET A 81 -4.77 -8.26 6.66
N PRO A 82 -5.64 -7.61 7.41
CA PRO A 82 -6.65 -8.37 8.13
C PRO A 82 -7.59 -9.03 7.14
N SER A 83 -8.54 -9.78 7.63
CA SER A 83 -9.45 -10.47 6.73
C SER A 83 -10.05 -9.47 5.74
N ILE A 84 -10.12 -9.90 4.49
CA ILE A 84 -10.70 -9.07 3.45
C ILE A 84 -12.20 -9.08 3.64
N PRO A 85 -12.83 -7.90 3.66
CA PRO A 85 -14.26 -7.87 3.89
C PRO A 85 -15.00 -8.57 2.76
N GLU A 86 -16.09 -9.18 3.14
CA GLU A 86 -16.92 -9.86 2.18
C GLU A 86 -17.57 -8.84 1.27
N ILE A 87 -17.51 -9.09 -0.02
CA ILE A 87 -18.11 -8.19 -0.98
C ILE A 87 -19.46 -8.73 -1.34
N GLU A 88 -20.47 -7.90 -1.07
CA GLU A 88 -21.84 -8.29 -1.35
C GLU A 88 -22.16 -7.95 -2.79
N GLU A 89 -22.53 -8.93 -3.57
CA GLU A 89 -22.79 -8.71 -4.97
C GLU A 89 -24.24 -8.40 -5.19
N PRO A 90 -24.55 -7.44 -6.06
CA PRO A 90 -25.94 -7.23 -6.41
C PRO A 90 -26.48 -8.45 -7.14
N GLU A 91 -27.77 -8.63 -7.00
CA GLU A 91 -28.42 -9.77 -7.61
C GLU A 91 -28.22 -9.73 -9.11
N GLY A 92 -27.86 -10.85 -9.67
CA GLY A 92 -27.66 -10.94 -11.12
C GLY A 92 -26.30 -10.54 -11.61
N SER A 93 -25.44 -10.09 -10.71
CA SER A 93 -24.13 -9.60 -11.15
C SER A 93 -23.25 -10.72 -11.70
N ARG A 94 -23.54 -11.93 -11.32
CA ARG A 94 -22.71 -13.04 -11.79
C ARG A 94 -23.18 -13.69 -13.05
N GLU A 95 -24.25 -13.22 -13.59
CA GLU A 95 -24.79 -13.84 -14.75
C GLU A 95 -24.13 -13.44 -16.02
N GLN A 96 -23.23 -12.60 -15.94
CA GLN A 96 -22.60 -12.16 -17.11
C GLN A 96 -21.65 -13.12 -17.62
N PRO A 97 -21.54 -13.28 -18.79
CA PRO A 97 -20.23 -13.30 -19.34
C PRO A 97 -19.84 -11.90 -19.51
#